data_3a372290174bd14f8b81218f8d93184f
#
_entry.id   3a372290174bd14f8b81218f8d93184f
#
_cell.length_a   1.000
_cell.length_b   1.000
_cell.length_c   1.000
_cell.angle_alpha   90.00
_cell.angle_beta   90.00
_cell.angle_gamma   90.00
#
_symmetry.space_group_name_H-M   'P 1'
#
loop_
_entity.id
_entity.type
_entity.pdbx_description
1 polymer ?
#
loop_
_entity_poly.entity_id
_entity_poly.type
_entity_poly.pdbx_seq_one_letter_code
_entity_poly.pdbx_strand_id
1 'polypeptide(L)'
;MPQAGVPGREGSPMVWSILLDIALVLVFIGAIVNGWRAGLLRTAAGLVGLVAAGIAAYFVMPWIAGIVPSPEWRVPAAIAAAIALLCLGTWLGAVVGRLLSRGVRAVKLGVLDRILGAIGNLLVSAFVVALVASGVSAMGVPVLSPAIAGSRVLQGLDAVTPAPTKTLLAEIRTAALGNGLPWLVDVLGGPTEAPALPTFEVDDVELARAAASVVRITGSAFQCGSTLSGSGFVVAPDRIVTNAHVVAGVTEPIIEAPGQPAVPGRVVSFDPEHDLALIAVDGLATPPLALATPALGQEVAIAGYPFGGPFELRPANIMSSGPLSIRTDGVTSTRDVVTLAADVDHGNSGGPVLTGDGEVAAVVFAKSESVDNVGFAIPTSTLSPLADAAAGLEATVDSGSCVVG
;
A
#
# COMPACT_ATOMS: atom_id res chain seq x y z
N MET A 1 17.39 -22.30 -38.02
CA MET A 1 18.15 -21.68 -36.92
C MET A 1 17.51 -22.15 -35.61
N PRO A 2 18.21 -22.81 -34.70
CA PRO A 2 17.63 -23.29 -33.47
C PRO A 2 17.38 -22.12 -32.50
N GLN A 3 16.17 -22.08 -31.92
CA GLN A 3 15.79 -21.14 -30.89
C GLN A 3 16.69 -21.38 -29.64
N ALA A 4 17.42 -20.34 -29.25
CA ALA A 4 18.17 -20.34 -28.01
C ALA A 4 17.18 -20.43 -26.85
N GLY A 5 17.32 -21.48 -26.03
CA GLY A 5 16.52 -21.73 -24.85
C GLY A 5 16.67 -20.56 -23.86
N VAL A 6 15.54 -20.07 -23.40
CA VAL A 6 15.44 -19.12 -22.28
C VAL A 6 16.09 -19.79 -21.08
N PRO A 7 17.08 -19.15 -20.41
CA PRO A 7 17.66 -19.70 -19.19
C PRO A 7 16.58 -19.82 -18.11
N GLY A 8 16.56 -20.98 -17.43
CA GLY A 8 15.55 -21.38 -16.48
C GLY A 8 15.28 -20.32 -15.41
N ARG A 9 13.99 -20.10 -15.12
CA ARG A 9 13.50 -19.35 -13.96
C ARG A 9 14.17 -19.88 -12.69
N GLU A 10 15.11 -19.14 -12.15
CA GLU A 10 15.72 -19.44 -10.85
C GLU A 10 14.65 -19.33 -9.76
N GLY A 11 14.26 -20.48 -9.22
CA GLY A 11 13.43 -20.65 -8.03
C GLY A 11 11.97 -20.20 -8.19
N SER A 12 11.02 -21.12 -8.12
CA SER A 12 9.61 -20.76 -8.08
C SER A 12 9.33 -19.81 -6.88
N PRO A 13 8.42 -18.84 -6.96
CA PRO A 13 8.08 -17.94 -5.85
C PRO A 13 7.75 -18.68 -4.55
N MET A 14 7.24 -19.89 -4.66
CA MET A 14 6.99 -20.79 -3.52
C MET A 14 8.26 -21.19 -2.75
N VAL A 15 9.40 -21.37 -3.42
CA VAL A 15 10.67 -21.69 -2.74
C VAL A 15 11.15 -20.50 -1.91
N TRP A 16 11.05 -19.29 -2.45
CA TRP A 16 11.42 -18.07 -1.72
C TRP A 16 10.53 -17.79 -0.52
N SER A 17 9.21 -18.06 -0.62
CA SER A 17 8.29 -17.95 0.52
C SER A 17 8.63 -18.94 1.64
N ILE A 18 8.97 -20.19 1.31
CA ILE A 18 9.38 -21.21 2.30
C ILE A 18 10.70 -20.81 2.98
N LEU A 19 11.69 -20.33 2.23
CA LEU A 19 12.95 -19.87 2.81
C LEU A 19 12.76 -18.69 3.74
N LEU A 20 11.88 -17.75 3.37
CA LEU A 20 11.49 -16.62 4.19
C LEU A 20 10.80 -17.10 5.49
N ASP A 21 9.85 -18.03 5.40
CA ASP A 21 9.17 -18.59 6.56
C ASP A 21 10.14 -19.23 7.55
N ILE A 22 11.11 -20.03 7.05
CA ILE A 22 12.15 -20.64 7.89
C ILE A 22 12.98 -19.54 8.59
N ALA A 23 13.40 -18.52 7.86
CA ALA A 23 14.18 -17.40 8.41
C ALA A 23 13.38 -16.65 9.50
N LEU A 24 12.10 -16.37 9.27
CA LEU A 24 11.22 -15.69 10.22
C LEU A 24 10.98 -16.52 11.48
N VAL A 25 10.75 -17.83 11.34
CA VAL A 25 10.62 -18.75 12.50
C VAL A 25 11.90 -18.72 13.33
N LEU A 26 13.08 -18.77 12.71
CA LEU A 26 14.36 -18.68 13.45
C LEU A 26 14.51 -17.32 14.15
N VAL A 27 14.10 -16.22 13.52
CA VAL A 27 14.08 -14.88 14.15
C VAL A 27 13.16 -14.86 15.37
N PHE A 28 11.95 -15.40 15.29
CA PHE A 28 11.01 -15.43 16.41
C PHE A 28 11.47 -16.35 17.55
N ILE A 29 12.05 -17.52 17.23
CA ILE A 29 12.68 -18.38 18.25
C ILE A 29 13.82 -17.62 18.94
N GLY A 30 14.67 -16.95 18.17
CA GLY A 30 15.75 -16.11 18.70
C GLY A 30 15.22 -14.99 19.60
N ALA A 31 14.11 -14.35 19.21
CA ALA A 31 13.45 -13.31 19.99
C ALA A 31 12.93 -13.84 21.34
N ILE A 32 12.25 -14.99 21.35
CA ILE A 32 11.77 -15.65 22.57
C ILE A 32 12.94 -15.99 23.50
N VAL A 33 13.97 -16.64 22.98
CA VAL A 33 15.16 -17.02 23.78
C VAL A 33 15.87 -15.79 24.34
N ASN A 34 16.04 -14.74 23.52
CA ASN A 34 16.67 -13.50 23.98
C ASN A 34 15.82 -12.79 25.02
N GLY A 35 14.51 -12.71 24.84
CA GLY A 35 13.57 -12.12 25.81
C GLY A 35 13.53 -12.87 27.14
N TRP A 36 13.55 -14.21 27.08
CA TRP A 36 13.63 -15.07 28.28
C TRP A 36 14.92 -14.82 29.10
N ARG A 37 16.04 -14.57 28.39
CA ARG A 37 17.33 -14.27 29.03
C ARG A 37 17.43 -12.81 29.49
N ALA A 38 16.76 -11.91 28.78
CA ALA A 38 16.84 -10.46 29.04
C ALA A 38 15.96 -10.01 30.22
N GLY A 39 14.76 -10.61 30.34
CA GLY A 39 13.71 -10.18 31.27
C GLY A 39 12.94 -8.95 30.78
N LEU A 40 11.86 -8.62 31.51
CA LEU A 40 10.90 -7.58 31.14
C LEU A 40 11.54 -6.17 31.03
N LEU A 41 12.33 -5.79 32.03
CA LEU A 41 12.87 -4.42 32.10
C LEU A 41 13.79 -4.09 30.90
N ARG A 42 14.62 -5.03 30.50
CA ARG A 42 15.51 -4.86 29.35
C ARG A 42 14.73 -4.85 28.05
N THR A 43 13.69 -5.67 27.94
CA THR A 43 12.82 -5.72 26.75
C THR A 43 12.02 -4.43 26.64
N ALA A 44 11.45 -3.92 27.76
CA ALA A 44 10.73 -2.64 27.77
C ALA A 44 11.64 -1.47 27.38
N ALA A 45 12.87 -1.43 27.89
CA ALA A 45 13.84 -0.40 27.50
C ALA A 45 14.24 -0.51 26.00
N GLY A 46 14.31 -1.74 25.47
CA GLY A 46 14.51 -1.98 24.03
C GLY A 46 13.36 -1.44 23.19
N LEU A 47 12.10 -1.59 23.65
CA LEU A 47 10.93 -1.04 23.00
C LEU A 47 10.96 0.51 22.98
N VAL A 48 11.31 1.14 24.10
CA VAL A 48 11.49 2.60 24.14
C VAL A 48 12.56 3.05 23.16
N GLY A 49 13.66 2.29 23.06
CA GLY A 49 14.71 2.55 22.07
C GLY A 49 14.23 2.38 20.62
N LEU A 50 13.36 1.39 20.36
CA LEU A 50 12.73 1.19 19.05
C LEU A 50 11.85 2.38 18.66
N VAL A 51 10.98 2.84 19.58
CA VAL A 51 10.09 4.00 19.35
C VAL A 51 10.92 5.26 19.09
N ALA A 52 11.93 5.52 19.91
CA ALA A 52 12.82 6.66 19.72
C ALA A 52 13.56 6.62 18.36
N ALA A 53 13.99 5.41 17.93
CA ALA A 53 14.62 5.23 16.63
C ALA A 53 13.63 5.39 15.47
N GLY A 54 12.37 5.00 15.63
CA GLY A 54 11.30 5.24 14.66
C GLY A 54 11.05 6.74 14.45
N ILE A 55 10.97 7.49 15.55
CA ILE A 55 10.86 8.96 15.49
C ILE A 55 12.09 9.57 14.81
N ALA A 56 13.30 9.12 15.17
CA ALA A 56 14.52 9.59 14.54
C ALA A 56 14.55 9.27 13.03
N ALA A 57 14.08 8.08 12.64
CA ALA A 57 13.98 7.67 11.24
C ALA A 57 13.09 8.63 10.44
N TYR A 58 11.95 9.03 10.97
CA TYR A 58 11.03 9.99 10.32
C TYR A 58 11.75 11.29 9.89
N PHE A 59 12.65 11.83 10.74
CA PHE A 59 13.41 13.04 10.42
C PHE A 59 14.66 12.80 9.55
N VAL A 60 15.28 11.63 9.66
CA VAL A 60 16.55 11.32 8.99
C VAL A 60 16.34 10.82 7.56
N MET A 61 15.23 10.12 7.29
CA MET A 61 14.94 9.51 5.99
C MET A 61 14.92 10.50 4.81
N PRO A 62 14.19 11.64 4.88
CA PRO A 62 14.17 12.60 3.79
C PRO A 62 15.58 13.16 3.49
N TRP A 63 16.39 13.34 4.53
CA TRP A 63 17.77 13.81 4.39
C TRP A 63 18.65 12.77 3.69
N ILE A 64 18.54 11.47 4.05
CA ILE A 64 19.28 10.39 3.38
C ILE A 64 18.88 10.30 1.91
N ALA A 65 17.58 10.33 1.61
CA ALA A 65 17.09 10.30 0.23
C ALA A 65 17.65 11.46 -0.61
N GLY A 66 17.82 12.64 0.01
CA GLY A 66 18.41 13.82 -0.66
C GLY A 66 19.91 13.73 -0.93
N ILE A 67 20.67 12.95 -0.15
CA ILE A 67 22.14 12.81 -0.32
C ILE A 67 22.49 11.76 -1.38
N VAL A 68 21.61 10.80 -1.67
CA VAL A 68 21.87 9.74 -2.63
C VAL A 68 21.74 10.29 -4.05
N PRO A 69 22.84 10.35 -4.84
CA PRO A 69 22.83 10.98 -6.17
C PRO A 69 21.98 10.21 -7.18
N SER A 70 22.04 8.88 -7.14
CA SER A 70 21.38 7.97 -8.09
C SER A 70 19.94 7.69 -7.64
N PRO A 71 18.90 8.09 -8.40
CA PRO A 71 17.49 7.92 -8.03
C PRO A 71 17.13 6.47 -7.65
N GLU A 72 17.66 5.50 -8.40
CA GLU A 72 17.41 4.07 -8.21
C GLU A 72 17.89 3.54 -6.84
N TRP A 73 18.85 4.21 -6.21
CA TRP A 73 19.40 3.82 -4.89
C TRP A 73 18.77 4.58 -3.71
N ARG A 74 17.94 5.59 -3.95
CA ARG A 74 17.32 6.39 -2.88
C ARG A 74 16.43 5.57 -1.98
N VAL A 75 15.51 4.79 -2.54
CA VAL A 75 14.59 3.95 -1.78
C VAL A 75 15.32 2.81 -1.06
N PRO A 76 16.18 2.01 -1.71
CA PRO A 76 16.99 1.01 -1.01
C PRO A 76 17.85 1.60 0.12
N ALA A 77 18.47 2.75 -0.10
CA ALA A 77 19.30 3.42 0.92
C ALA A 77 18.46 3.90 2.11
N ALA A 78 17.29 4.48 1.86
CA ALA A 78 16.38 4.92 2.90
C ALA A 78 15.92 3.73 3.77
N ILE A 79 15.52 2.61 3.16
CA ILE A 79 15.12 1.40 3.89
C ILE A 79 16.28 0.82 4.69
N ALA A 80 17.46 0.71 4.10
CA ALA A 80 18.65 0.23 4.81
C ALA A 80 18.98 1.10 6.02
N ALA A 81 18.88 2.42 5.88
CA ALA A 81 19.08 3.37 6.98
C ALA A 81 18.00 3.24 8.07
N ALA A 82 16.74 3.04 7.70
CA ALA A 82 15.65 2.79 8.66
C ALA A 82 15.93 1.53 9.47
N ILE A 83 16.25 0.44 8.82
CA ILE A 83 16.57 -0.84 9.48
C ILE A 83 17.76 -0.63 10.42
N ALA A 84 18.81 0.04 9.98
CA ALA A 84 19.99 0.33 10.80
C ALA A 84 19.65 1.18 12.04
N LEU A 85 18.83 2.22 11.88
CA LEU A 85 18.36 3.05 12.99
C LEU A 85 17.51 2.27 13.99
N LEU A 86 16.55 1.46 13.51
CA LEU A 86 15.72 0.64 14.37
C LEU A 86 16.54 -0.40 15.15
N CYS A 87 17.50 -1.05 14.49
CA CYS A 87 18.44 -1.97 15.13
C CYS A 87 19.30 -1.26 16.19
N LEU A 88 19.84 -0.07 15.86
CA LEU A 88 20.63 0.72 16.78
C LEU A 88 19.82 1.18 17.99
N GLY A 89 18.60 1.67 17.78
CA GLY A 89 17.73 2.11 18.86
C GLY A 89 17.34 0.97 19.79
N THR A 90 16.96 -0.18 19.27
CA THR A 90 16.67 -1.37 20.09
C THR A 90 17.90 -1.84 20.87
N TRP A 91 19.08 -1.81 20.27
CA TRP A 91 20.34 -2.15 20.94
C TRP A 91 20.68 -1.16 22.05
N LEU A 92 20.63 0.15 21.80
CA LEU A 92 20.85 1.19 22.80
C LEU A 92 19.87 1.08 23.95
N GLY A 93 18.56 0.91 23.65
CA GLY A 93 17.54 0.70 24.66
C GLY A 93 17.85 -0.53 25.53
N ALA A 94 18.25 -1.64 24.91
CA ALA A 94 18.63 -2.85 25.64
C ALA A 94 19.92 -2.66 26.48
N VAL A 95 20.85 -1.79 26.07
CA VAL A 95 22.03 -1.41 26.87
C VAL A 95 21.60 -0.62 28.10
N VAL A 96 20.76 0.40 27.91
CA VAL A 96 20.20 1.20 29.01
C VAL A 96 19.44 0.30 30.00
N GLY A 97 18.57 -0.58 29.48
CA GLY A 97 17.84 -1.56 30.30
C GLY A 97 18.76 -2.46 31.12
N ARG A 98 19.91 -2.87 30.58
CA ARG A 98 20.94 -3.64 31.32
C ARG A 98 21.57 -2.83 32.45
N LEU A 99 21.84 -1.54 32.23
CA LEU A 99 22.39 -0.65 33.24
C LEU A 99 21.39 -0.43 34.39
N LEU A 100 20.13 -0.15 34.04
CA LEU A 100 19.06 0.04 35.01
C LEU A 100 18.77 -1.23 35.82
N SER A 101 18.78 -2.42 35.20
CA SER A 101 18.53 -3.69 35.87
C SER A 101 19.62 -4.07 36.90
N ARG A 102 20.84 -3.53 36.78
CA ARG A 102 21.90 -3.70 37.77
C ARG A 102 21.54 -3.01 39.11
N GLY A 103 20.81 -1.89 39.05
CA GLY A 103 20.36 -1.16 40.25
C GLY A 103 19.15 -1.79 40.97
N VAL A 104 18.32 -2.53 40.22
CA VAL A 104 17.00 -3.06 40.70
C VAL A 104 17.04 -4.54 41.07
N ARG A 105 18.18 -5.15 41.29
CA ARG A 105 18.31 -6.57 41.65
C ARG A 105 17.60 -6.99 42.95
N ALA A 106 16.89 -6.10 43.61
CA ALA A 106 16.19 -6.38 44.87
C ALA A 106 14.80 -7.06 44.70
N VAL A 107 14.23 -7.09 43.49
CA VAL A 107 12.90 -7.72 43.28
C VAL A 107 13.08 -9.03 42.52
N LYS A 108 12.92 -10.15 43.28
CA LYS A 108 12.94 -11.53 42.76
C LYS A 108 11.65 -11.80 41.93
N LEU A 109 11.54 -11.26 40.73
CA LEU A 109 10.41 -11.56 39.81
C LEU A 109 10.56 -12.92 39.12
N GLY A 110 11.68 -13.61 39.24
CA GLY A 110 11.90 -15.01 38.85
C GLY A 110 11.44 -15.37 37.42
N VAL A 111 10.59 -16.39 37.37
CA VAL A 111 10.09 -16.96 36.08
C VAL A 111 9.13 -15.98 35.40
N LEU A 112 8.33 -15.20 36.14
CA LEU A 112 7.37 -14.25 35.55
C LEU A 112 8.08 -13.14 34.74
N ASP A 113 9.19 -12.59 35.25
CA ASP A 113 9.99 -11.58 34.54
C ASP A 113 10.53 -12.16 33.19
N ARG A 114 10.96 -13.44 33.21
CA ARG A 114 11.44 -14.11 32.00
C ARG A 114 10.34 -14.36 30.98
N ILE A 115 9.15 -14.80 31.44
CA ILE A 115 7.99 -15.02 30.57
C ILE A 115 7.56 -13.69 29.93
N LEU A 116 7.38 -12.64 30.74
CA LEU A 116 7.00 -11.32 30.23
C LEU A 116 8.06 -10.73 29.31
N GLY A 117 9.35 -10.98 29.58
CA GLY A 117 10.44 -10.61 28.69
C GLY A 117 10.40 -11.34 27.35
N ALA A 118 10.09 -12.63 27.35
CA ALA A 118 9.96 -13.44 26.14
C ALA A 118 8.77 -12.94 25.28
N ILE A 119 7.61 -12.75 25.90
CA ILE A 119 6.40 -12.22 25.21
C ILE A 119 6.68 -10.82 24.66
N GLY A 120 7.22 -9.91 25.48
CA GLY A 120 7.52 -8.54 25.04
C GLY A 120 8.50 -8.51 23.86
N ASN A 121 9.57 -9.32 23.90
CA ASN A 121 10.54 -9.35 22.81
C ASN A 121 9.98 -10.00 21.54
N LEU A 122 9.08 -10.98 21.67
CA LEU A 122 8.35 -11.56 20.54
C LEU A 122 7.45 -10.51 19.89
N LEU A 123 6.67 -9.74 20.66
CA LEU A 123 5.81 -8.68 20.15
C LEU A 123 6.61 -7.57 19.43
N VAL A 124 7.72 -7.13 20.03
CA VAL A 124 8.63 -6.16 19.38
C VAL A 124 9.18 -6.70 18.07
N SER A 125 9.63 -7.96 18.07
CA SER A 125 10.16 -8.58 16.85
C SER A 125 9.09 -8.77 15.80
N ALA A 126 7.86 -9.13 16.18
CA ALA A 126 6.71 -9.24 15.28
C ALA A 126 6.38 -7.88 14.65
N PHE A 127 6.36 -6.80 15.44
CA PHE A 127 6.14 -5.44 14.95
C PHE A 127 7.24 -5.00 13.96
N VAL A 128 8.51 -5.22 14.29
CA VAL A 128 9.64 -4.90 13.38
C VAL A 128 9.55 -5.69 12.09
N VAL A 129 9.27 -6.99 12.17
CA VAL A 129 9.09 -7.86 11.00
C VAL A 129 7.93 -7.35 10.13
N ALA A 130 6.78 -7.02 10.73
CA ALA A 130 5.63 -6.48 10.00
C ALA A 130 5.96 -5.16 9.30
N LEU A 131 6.65 -4.24 9.99
CA LEU A 131 7.07 -2.96 9.44
C LEU A 131 8.05 -3.14 8.26
N VAL A 132 9.06 -3.99 8.41
CA VAL A 132 10.03 -4.27 7.34
C VAL A 132 9.37 -4.99 6.18
N ALA A 133 8.55 -6.01 6.44
CA ALA A 133 7.85 -6.73 5.38
C ALA A 133 6.90 -5.82 4.61
N SER A 134 6.12 -4.96 5.30
CA SER A 134 5.23 -4.00 4.63
C SER A 134 6.01 -2.98 3.80
N GLY A 135 7.17 -2.50 4.27
CA GLY A 135 8.04 -1.61 3.53
C GLY A 135 8.62 -2.25 2.27
N VAL A 136 9.12 -3.49 2.39
CA VAL A 136 9.67 -4.24 1.24
C VAL A 136 8.58 -4.62 0.24
N SER A 137 7.39 -5.04 0.70
CA SER A 137 6.24 -5.29 -0.20
C SER A 137 5.86 -4.03 -0.98
N ALA A 138 5.83 -2.88 -0.31
CA ALA A 138 5.51 -1.61 -0.95
C ALA A 138 6.50 -1.20 -2.06
N MET A 139 7.72 -1.75 -2.04
CA MET A 139 8.69 -1.50 -3.12
C MET A 139 8.32 -2.21 -4.44
N GLY A 140 7.36 -3.14 -4.44
CA GLY A 140 6.96 -3.87 -5.64
C GLY A 140 8.11 -4.62 -6.32
N VAL A 141 9.07 -5.15 -5.55
CA VAL A 141 10.21 -5.89 -6.13
C VAL A 141 9.73 -7.26 -6.60
N PRO A 142 9.91 -7.61 -7.90
CA PRO A 142 9.27 -8.78 -8.51
C PRO A 142 9.53 -10.13 -7.86
N VAL A 143 10.65 -10.31 -7.13
CA VAL A 143 10.98 -11.56 -6.42
C VAL A 143 10.54 -11.51 -4.95
N LEU A 144 10.73 -10.35 -4.29
CA LEU A 144 10.52 -10.21 -2.85
C LEU A 144 9.04 -10.03 -2.49
N SER A 145 8.31 -9.21 -3.24
CA SER A 145 6.90 -8.93 -2.94
C SER A 145 6.03 -10.20 -3.04
N PRO A 146 6.13 -11.04 -4.10
CA PRO A 146 5.44 -12.33 -4.13
C PRO A 146 5.88 -13.30 -3.03
N ALA A 147 7.17 -13.29 -2.65
CA ALA A 147 7.66 -14.14 -1.57
C ALA A 147 7.08 -13.73 -0.20
N ILE A 148 6.97 -12.42 0.06
CA ILE A 148 6.36 -11.87 1.28
C ILE A 148 4.87 -12.19 1.30
N ALA A 149 4.16 -11.94 0.22
CA ALA A 149 2.72 -12.22 0.11
C ALA A 149 2.41 -13.72 0.23
N GLY A 150 3.30 -14.60 -0.26
CA GLY A 150 3.19 -16.06 -0.13
C GLY A 150 3.64 -16.63 1.21
N SER A 151 4.23 -15.84 2.12
CA SER A 151 4.71 -16.30 3.42
C SER A 151 3.55 -16.60 4.37
N ARG A 152 3.47 -17.84 4.85
CA ARG A 152 2.44 -18.26 5.83
C ARG A 152 2.65 -17.63 7.20
N VAL A 153 3.90 -17.38 7.57
CA VAL A 153 4.24 -16.71 8.84
C VAL A 153 3.75 -15.26 8.82
N LEU A 154 3.97 -14.54 7.73
CA LEU A 154 3.51 -13.14 7.59
C LEU A 154 1.99 -13.06 7.45
N GLN A 155 1.35 -13.95 6.72
CA GLN A 155 -0.12 -14.04 6.66
C GLN A 155 -0.72 -14.33 8.03
N GLY A 156 -0.13 -15.25 8.80
CA GLY A 156 -0.55 -15.52 10.18
C GLY A 156 -0.36 -14.32 11.10
N LEU A 157 0.75 -13.59 10.95
CA LEU A 157 1.00 -12.36 11.69
C LEU A 157 -0.01 -11.27 11.33
N ASP A 158 -0.29 -11.11 10.04
CA ASP A 158 -1.29 -10.18 9.55
C ASP A 158 -2.70 -10.49 10.09
N ALA A 159 -3.10 -11.76 10.07
CA ALA A 159 -4.40 -12.20 10.57
C ALA A 159 -4.63 -11.88 12.06
N VAL A 160 -3.57 -11.89 12.90
CA VAL A 160 -3.67 -11.56 14.33
C VAL A 160 -3.42 -10.09 14.64
N THR A 161 -2.96 -9.30 13.66
CA THR A 161 -2.69 -7.87 13.84
C THR A 161 -4.00 -7.07 13.75
N PRO A 162 -4.37 -6.29 14.79
CA PRO A 162 -5.59 -5.48 14.74
C PRO A 162 -5.57 -4.43 13.61
N ALA A 163 -6.72 -4.15 13.02
CA ALA A 163 -6.85 -3.19 11.92
C ALA A 163 -6.23 -1.81 12.22
N PRO A 164 -6.43 -1.19 13.40
CA PRO A 164 -5.80 0.10 13.70
C PRO A 164 -4.26 0.06 13.67
N THR A 165 -3.66 -1.08 14.04
CA THR A 165 -2.20 -1.24 13.98
C THR A 165 -1.72 -1.35 12.53
N LYS A 166 -2.48 -2.01 11.67
CA LYS A 166 -2.17 -2.12 10.23
C LYS A 166 -2.22 -0.74 9.55
N THR A 167 -3.25 0.04 9.84
CA THR A 167 -3.39 1.41 9.33
C THR A 167 -2.22 2.28 9.80
N LEU A 168 -1.89 2.26 11.08
CA LEU A 168 -0.74 2.98 11.64
C LEU A 168 0.58 2.58 10.96
N LEU A 169 0.81 1.28 10.72
CA LEU A 169 2.00 0.80 10.03
C LEU A 169 2.05 1.31 8.58
N ALA A 170 0.90 1.36 7.89
CA ALA A 170 0.80 1.87 6.54
C ALA A 170 1.08 3.39 6.48
N GLU A 171 0.51 4.17 7.41
CA GLU A 171 0.78 5.61 7.55
C GLU A 171 2.25 5.91 7.83
N ILE A 172 2.86 5.21 8.81
CA ILE A 172 4.29 5.37 9.13
C ILE A 172 5.16 5.06 7.91
N ARG A 173 4.83 3.99 7.18
CA ARG A 173 5.54 3.62 5.96
C ARG A 173 5.45 4.70 4.89
N THR A 174 4.23 5.18 4.60
CA THR A 174 3.99 6.22 3.59
C THR A 174 4.71 7.51 3.94
N ALA A 175 4.65 7.94 5.20
CA ALA A 175 5.41 9.10 5.68
C ALA A 175 6.93 8.90 5.56
N ALA A 176 7.43 7.69 5.84
CA ALA A 176 8.87 7.39 5.81
C ALA A 176 9.43 7.30 4.37
N LEU A 177 8.64 6.83 3.43
CA LEU A 177 9.08 6.65 2.03
C LEU A 177 8.89 7.91 1.18
N GLY A 178 8.26 8.96 1.72
CA GLY A 178 8.01 10.21 0.99
C GLY A 178 7.01 10.07 -0.18
N ASN A 179 6.32 8.95 -0.26
CA ASN A 179 5.40 8.60 -1.35
C ASN A 179 4.00 9.11 -1.03
N GLY A 180 3.84 10.41 -0.86
CA GLY A 180 2.62 10.43 -0.28
C GLY A 180 1.77 11.63 -0.13
N LEU A 181 1.89 12.55 -0.95
CA LEU A 181 0.73 13.40 -1.15
C LEU A 181 -0.22 12.67 -2.10
N PRO A 182 -1.51 12.48 -1.74
CA PRO A 182 -2.51 12.12 -2.73
C PRO A 182 -2.39 13.11 -3.87
N TRP A 183 -2.75 12.70 -5.08
CA TRP A 183 -2.86 13.67 -6.16
C TRP A 183 -3.81 14.76 -5.70
N LEU A 184 -3.21 15.85 -5.25
CA LEU A 184 -3.92 17.05 -4.86
C LEU A 184 -4.20 17.80 -6.15
N VAL A 185 -5.46 18.12 -6.36
CA VAL A 185 -5.86 18.91 -7.51
C VAL A 185 -6.57 20.19 -7.05
N ASP A 186 -6.16 21.30 -7.61
CA ASP A 186 -6.88 22.56 -7.49
C ASP A 186 -7.95 22.59 -8.59
N VAL A 187 -9.21 22.60 -8.19
CA VAL A 187 -10.36 22.55 -9.11
C VAL A 187 -11.01 23.93 -9.17
N LEU A 188 -11.02 24.50 -10.36
CA LEU A 188 -11.69 25.78 -10.62
C LEU A 188 -13.20 25.54 -10.77
N GLY A 189 -13.97 26.13 -9.85
CA GLY A 189 -15.44 26.00 -9.84
C GLY A 189 -15.96 24.77 -9.08
N GLY A 190 -15.12 24.10 -8.31
CA GLY A 190 -15.51 23.03 -7.39
C GLY A 190 -16.19 23.54 -6.12
N PRO A 191 -16.51 22.63 -5.16
CA PRO A 191 -17.02 22.99 -3.85
C PRO A 191 -16.11 23.98 -3.13
N THR A 192 -16.69 24.96 -2.45
CA THR A 192 -15.96 25.97 -1.67
C THR A 192 -16.05 25.73 -0.16
N GLU A 193 -16.91 24.81 0.27
CA GLU A 193 -17.11 24.43 1.66
C GLU A 193 -17.00 22.91 1.79
N ALA A 194 -16.40 22.45 2.89
CA ALA A 194 -16.27 21.04 3.18
C ALA A 194 -17.65 20.39 3.37
N PRO A 195 -18.04 19.39 2.57
CA PRO A 195 -19.28 18.68 2.78
C PRO A 195 -19.20 17.83 4.04
N ALA A 196 -20.36 17.55 4.64
CA ALA A 196 -20.46 16.53 5.67
C ALA A 196 -20.19 15.16 5.04
N LEU A 197 -19.37 14.34 5.71
CA LEU A 197 -19.19 12.95 5.30
C LEU A 197 -20.47 12.17 5.56
N PRO A 198 -20.90 11.29 4.63
CA PRO A 198 -22.02 10.40 4.88
C PRO A 198 -21.69 9.39 5.98
N THR A 199 -22.73 8.96 6.72
CA THR A 199 -22.60 8.09 7.88
C THR A 199 -23.34 6.76 7.75
N PHE A 200 -23.74 6.37 6.53
CA PHE A 200 -24.40 5.09 6.31
C PHE A 200 -23.39 3.92 6.44
N GLU A 201 -23.89 2.76 6.83
CA GLU A 201 -23.07 1.55 6.93
C GLU A 201 -22.83 0.96 5.54
N VAL A 202 -21.59 0.55 5.28
CA VAL A 202 -21.17 -0.09 4.01
C VAL A 202 -21.06 -1.62 4.14
N ASP A 203 -21.71 -2.19 5.14
CA ASP A 203 -21.70 -3.64 5.42
C ASP A 203 -22.77 -4.41 4.60
N ASP A 204 -22.84 -4.15 3.30
CA ASP A 204 -23.74 -4.83 2.40
C ASP A 204 -23.08 -6.06 1.76
N VAL A 205 -23.88 -7.12 1.51
CA VAL A 205 -23.43 -8.38 0.89
C VAL A 205 -22.92 -8.14 -0.54
N GLU A 206 -23.55 -7.24 -1.30
CA GLU A 206 -23.15 -6.93 -2.68
C GLU A 206 -21.84 -6.15 -2.69
N LEU A 207 -21.68 -5.17 -1.78
CA LEU A 207 -20.41 -4.44 -1.60
C LEU A 207 -19.29 -5.38 -1.14
N ALA A 208 -19.57 -6.31 -0.22
CA ALA A 208 -18.58 -7.31 0.22
C ALA A 208 -18.17 -8.25 -0.93
N ARG A 209 -19.10 -8.58 -1.83
CA ARG A 209 -18.80 -9.37 -3.05
C ARG A 209 -17.94 -8.57 -4.01
N ALA A 210 -18.29 -7.31 -4.28
CA ALA A 210 -17.53 -6.41 -5.14
C ALA A 210 -16.11 -6.16 -4.60
N ALA A 211 -15.98 -6.04 -3.28
CA ALA A 211 -14.69 -5.87 -2.59
C ALA A 211 -13.67 -6.97 -2.92
N ALA A 212 -14.12 -8.21 -3.18
CA ALA A 212 -13.24 -9.31 -3.60
C ALA A 212 -12.59 -9.07 -4.97
N SER A 213 -13.12 -8.15 -5.77
CA SER A 213 -12.61 -7.78 -7.09
C SER A 213 -11.76 -6.52 -7.09
N VAL A 214 -11.53 -5.93 -5.91
CA VAL A 214 -10.65 -4.77 -5.72
C VAL A 214 -9.27 -5.26 -5.29
N VAL A 215 -8.25 -4.78 -5.97
CA VAL A 215 -6.87 -5.23 -5.77
C VAL A 215 -5.97 -4.09 -5.29
N ARG A 216 -4.94 -4.43 -4.52
CA ARG A 216 -3.83 -3.54 -4.22
C ARG A 216 -2.80 -3.64 -5.33
N ILE A 217 -2.29 -2.49 -5.76
CA ILE A 217 -1.25 -2.37 -6.78
C ILE A 217 -0.04 -1.72 -6.14
N THR A 218 1.13 -2.33 -6.29
CA THR A 218 2.40 -1.74 -5.86
C THR A 218 3.42 -1.87 -6.98
N GLY A 219 4.34 -0.91 -7.07
CA GLY A 219 5.39 -0.96 -8.07
C GLY A 219 6.56 -0.04 -7.74
N SER A 220 7.75 -0.43 -8.20
CA SER A 220 8.94 0.42 -8.12
C SER A 220 9.19 1.09 -9.45
N ALA A 221 9.08 2.41 -9.47
CA ALA A 221 9.51 3.25 -10.57
C ALA A 221 11.02 3.55 -10.37
N PHE A 222 11.89 2.59 -10.71
CA PHE A 222 13.32 2.67 -10.43
C PHE A 222 13.98 3.91 -11.03
N GLN A 223 13.57 4.32 -12.23
CA GLN A 223 14.09 5.52 -12.89
C GLN A 223 13.74 6.81 -12.13
N CYS A 224 12.66 6.77 -11.35
CA CYS A 224 12.14 7.88 -10.55
C CYS A 224 12.68 7.86 -9.10
N GLY A 225 13.26 6.74 -8.68
CA GLY A 225 13.66 6.52 -7.28
C GLY A 225 12.46 6.54 -6.33
N SER A 226 11.26 6.20 -6.81
CA SER A 226 10.01 6.19 -6.05
C SER A 226 9.34 4.83 -6.08
N THR A 227 8.52 4.58 -5.06
CA THR A 227 7.63 3.42 -5.00
C THR A 227 6.20 3.92 -5.09
N LEU A 228 5.40 3.33 -5.94
CA LEU A 228 4.01 3.69 -6.15
C LEU A 228 3.11 2.65 -5.49
N SER A 229 2.01 3.10 -4.91
CA SER A 229 0.98 2.25 -4.33
C SER A 229 -0.38 2.84 -4.63
N GLY A 230 -1.30 1.99 -5.04
CA GLY A 230 -2.68 2.36 -5.35
C GLY A 230 -3.60 1.16 -5.30
N SER A 231 -4.82 1.40 -5.74
CA SER A 231 -5.87 0.41 -5.89
C SER A 231 -6.18 0.16 -7.36
N GLY A 232 -6.87 -0.92 -7.63
CA GLY A 232 -7.43 -1.23 -8.92
C GLY A 232 -8.59 -2.19 -8.78
N PHE A 233 -9.28 -2.50 -9.86
CA PHE A 233 -10.36 -3.48 -9.85
C PHE A 233 -10.43 -4.23 -11.18
N VAL A 234 -10.98 -5.42 -11.13
CA VAL A 234 -11.10 -6.30 -12.29
C VAL A 234 -12.27 -5.85 -13.17
N VAL A 235 -12.02 -5.59 -14.45
CA VAL A 235 -13.05 -5.19 -15.47
C VAL A 235 -13.33 -6.28 -16.49
N ALA A 236 -12.36 -7.18 -16.69
CA ALA A 236 -12.49 -8.37 -17.54
C ALA A 236 -11.59 -9.48 -16.97
N PRO A 237 -11.74 -10.75 -17.35
CA PRO A 237 -10.86 -11.82 -16.89
C PRO A 237 -9.39 -11.44 -17.08
N ASP A 238 -8.61 -11.50 -16.00
CA ASP A 238 -7.19 -11.16 -15.98
C ASP A 238 -6.85 -9.72 -16.41
N ARG A 239 -7.82 -8.79 -16.30
CA ARG A 239 -7.66 -7.36 -16.67
C ARG A 239 -8.10 -6.46 -15.53
N ILE A 240 -7.22 -5.58 -15.13
CA ILE A 240 -7.36 -4.68 -13.98
C ILE A 240 -7.23 -3.25 -14.46
N VAL A 241 -8.22 -2.42 -14.13
CA VAL A 241 -8.15 -0.96 -14.29
C VAL A 241 -7.55 -0.33 -13.05
N THR A 242 -6.73 0.68 -13.28
CA THR A 242 -6.18 1.59 -12.26
C THR A 242 -5.92 2.97 -12.88
N ASN A 243 -5.40 3.91 -12.08
CA ASN A 243 -4.93 5.18 -12.64
C ASN A 243 -3.56 5.06 -13.32
N ALA A 244 -3.32 5.90 -14.32
CA ALA A 244 -2.03 5.97 -15.00
C ALA A 244 -0.91 6.36 -14.02
N HIS A 245 -1.14 7.34 -13.13
CA HIS A 245 -0.14 7.77 -12.15
C HIS A 245 0.25 6.67 -11.15
N VAL A 246 -0.61 5.67 -10.91
CA VAL A 246 -0.30 4.53 -10.02
C VAL A 246 0.77 3.61 -10.61
N VAL A 247 0.90 3.57 -11.93
CA VAL A 247 1.87 2.70 -12.63
C VAL A 247 2.89 3.47 -13.46
N ALA A 248 2.94 4.80 -13.35
CA ALA A 248 3.85 5.64 -14.12
C ALA A 248 5.33 5.28 -13.84
N GLY A 249 6.08 4.90 -14.89
CA GLY A 249 7.47 4.47 -14.77
C GLY A 249 7.67 3.09 -14.13
N VAL A 250 6.60 2.36 -13.83
CA VAL A 250 6.66 0.99 -13.28
C VAL A 250 6.67 -0.02 -14.43
N THR A 251 7.71 -0.84 -14.50
CA THR A 251 7.85 -1.85 -15.56
C THR A 251 6.99 -3.10 -15.28
N GLU A 252 6.92 -3.51 -14.02
CA GLU A 252 6.23 -4.73 -13.59
C GLU A 252 5.49 -4.45 -12.28
N PRO A 253 4.23 -3.97 -12.36
CA PRO A 253 3.41 -3.78 -11.16
C PRO A 253 3.07 -5.12 -10.51
N ILE A 254 3.05 -5.14 -9.17
CA ILE A 254 2.64 -6.30 -8.37
C ILE A 254 1.21 -6.12 -7.94
N ILE A 255 0.39 -7.12 -8.20
CA ILE A 255 -1.04 -7.15 -7.95
C ILE A 255 -1.33 -8.11 -6.79
N GLU A 256 -2.04 -7.61 -5.81
CA GLU A 256 -2.47 -8.39 -4.65
C GLU A 256 -4.00 -8.37 -4.56
N ALA A 257 -4.63 -9.48 -4.88
CA ALA A 257 -6.06 -9.69 -4.72
C ALA A 257 -6.37 -10.34 -3.37
N PRO A 258 -7.55 -10.09 -2.76
CA PRO A 258 -7.93 -10.69 -1.48
C PRO A 258 -7.86 -12.21 -1.51
N GLY A 259 -7.13 -12.79 -0.57
CA GLY A 259 -7.01 -14.26 -0.42
C GLY A 259 -6.21 -14.98 -1.50
N GLN A 260 -5.55 -14.27 -2.40
CA GLN A 260 -4.74 -14.84 -3.48
C GLN A 260 -3.26 -14.47 -3.33
N PRO A 261 -2.34 -15.26 -3.88
CA PRO A 261 -0.93 -14.89 -3.96
C PRO A 261 -0.75 -13.61 -4.80
N ALA A 262 0.23 -12.78 -4.42
CA ALA A 262 0.62 -11.65 -5.25
C ALA A 262 1.19 -12.13 -6.58
N VAL A 263 0.76 -11.50 -7.67
CA VAL A 263 1.18 -11.82 -9.03
C VAL A 263 1.76 -10.60 -9.73
N PRO A 264 2.77 -10.77 -10.59
CA PRO A 264 3.26 -9.69 -11.43
C PRO A 264 2.25 -9.38 -12.54
N GLY A 265 2.11 -8.09 -12.87
CA GLY A 265 1.29 -7.60 -13.96
C GLY A 265 2.10 -6.96 -15.08
N ARG A 266 1.47 -6.74 -16.20
CA ARG A 266 2.01 -6.02 -17.36
C ARG A 266 1.06 -4.89 -17.73
N VAL A 267 1.56 -3.68 -17.88
CA VAL A 267 0.75 -2.55 -18.37
C VAL A 267 0.46 -2.77 -19.86
N VAL A 268 -0.81 -2.89 -20.23
CA VAL A 268 -1.25 -3.15 -21.61
C VAL A 268 -2.04 -1.98 -22.22
N SER A 269 -2.36 -0.98 -21.43
CA SER A 269 -2.83 0.35 -21.87
C SER A 269 -2.38 1.39 -20.85
N PHE A 270 -1.96 2.56 -21.34
CA PHE A 270 -1.53 3.68 -20.52
C PHE A 270 -2.02 4.99 -21.14
N ASP A 271 -2.95 5.64 -20.48
CA ASP A 271 -3.57 6.89 -20.90
C ASP A 271 -3.37 7.97 -19.82
N PRO A 272 -2.30 8.77 -19.92
CA PRO A 272 -2.02 9.82 -18.96
C PRO A 272 -2.97 11.02 -19.08
N GLU A 273 -3.67 11.19 -20.22
CA GLU A 273 -4.62 12.30 -20.40
C GLU A 273 -5.88 12.09 -19.55
N HIS A 274 -6.41 10.87 -19.55
CA HIS A 274 -7.58 10.51 -18.75
C HIS A 274 -7.19 9.90 -17.38
N ASP A 275 -5.90 9.77 -17.11
CA ASP A 275 -5.36 9.13 -15.91
C ASP A 275 -5.88 7.70 -15.71
N LEU A 276 -5.89 6.90 -16.76
CA LEU A 276 -6.31 5.50 -16.76
C LEU A 276 -5.19 4.58 -17.26
N ALA A 277 -5.08 3.41 -16.66
CA ALA A 277 -4.22 2.33 -17.13
C ALA A 277 -4.92 0.98 -17.02
N LEU A 278 -4.55 0.06 -17.91
CA LEU A 278 -4.99 -1.33 -17.85
C LEU A 278 -3.78 -2.24 -17.63
N ILE A 279 -3.92 -3.12 -16.67
CA ILE A 279 -2.92 -4.12 -16.33
C ILE A 279 -3.46 -5.50 -16.70
N ALA A 280 -2.65 -6.27 -17.44
CA ALA A 280 -2.88 -7.69 -17.66
C ALA A 280 -2.11 -8.49 -16.61
N VAL A 281 -2.76 -9.51 -16.07
CA VAL A 281 -2.17 -10.51 -15.17
C VAL A 281 -2.44 -11.90 -15.72
N ASP A 282 -1.81 -12.93 -15.16
CA ASP A 282 -2.05 -14.31 -15.59
C ASP A 282 -2.64 -15.10 -14.41
N GLY A 283 -3.87 -15.61 -14.59
CA GLY A 283 -4.50 -16.56 -13.67
C GLY A 283 -5.09 -15.94 -12.39
N LEU A 284 -5.63 -14.73 -12.48
CA LEU A 284 -6.36 -14.10 -11.38
C LEU A 284 -7.78 -14.68 -11.30
N ALA A 285 -8.05 -15.44 -10.24
CA ALA A 285 -9.38 -16.06 -10.02
C ALA A 285 -10.36 -15.06 -9.39
N THR A 286 -10.60 -13.93 -10.04
CA THR A 286 -11.39 -12.81 -9.51
C THR A 286 -12.41 -12.37 -10.58
N PRO A 287 -13.72 -12.28 -10.26
CA PRO A 287 -14.73 -11.90 -11.24
C PRO A 287 -14.63 -10.41 -11.60
N PRO A 288 -14.96 -10.01 -12.84
CA PRO A 288 -15.03 -8.61 -13.22
C PRO A 288 -16.23 -7.91 -12.57
N LEU A 289 -16.09 -6.60 -12.30
CA LEU A 289 -17.17 -5.73 -11.85
C LEU A 289 -17.92 -5.14 -13.05
N ALA A 290 -19.24 -5.03 -12.93
CA ALA A 290 -20.06 -4.30 -13.88
C ALA A 290 -19.91 -2.78 -13.68
N LEU A 291 -20.17 -2.02 -14.75
CA LEU A 291 -20.15 -0.57 -14.75
C LEU A 291 -21.55 0.00 -14.64
N ALA A 292 -21.72 1.04 -13.82
CA ALA A 292 -22.96 1.81 -13.67
C ALA A 292 -22.72 3.29 -14.04
N THR A 293 -23.79 4.00 -14.37
CA THR A 293 -23.70 5.45 -14.58
C THR A 293 -23.83 6.16 -13.24
N PRO A 294 -22.92 7.09 -12.89
CA PRO A 294 -23.03 7.86 -11.64
C PRO A 294 -24.26 8.76 -11.64
N ALA A 295 -25.00 8.77 -10.53
CA ALA A 295 -26.18 9.63 -10.37
C ALA A 295 -25.98 10.65 -9.25
N LEU A 296 -26.46 11.87 -9.48
CA LEU A 296 -26.39 12.96 -8.48
C LEU A 296 -27.11 12.57 -7.18
N GLY A 297 -26.44 12.77 -6.05
CA GLY A 297 -26.97 12.46 -4.72
C GLY A 297 -26.95 10.96 -4.37
N GLN A 298 -26.40 10.13 -5.23
CA GLN A 298 -26.29 8.68 -4.98
C GLN A 298 -25.34 8.39 -3.83
N GLU A 299 -25.79 7.55 -2.89
CA GLU A 299 -24.94 6.92 -1.89
C GLU A 299 -24.07 5.85 -2.55
N VAL A 300 -22.77 5.93 -2.33
CA VAL A 300 -21.77 5.06 -2.93
C VAL A 300 -20.68 4.74 -1.91
N ALA A 301 -19.86 3.73 -2.16
CA ALA A 301 -18.72 3.39 -1.34
C ALA A 301 -17.42 3.52 -2.13
N ILE A 302 -16.40 4.17 -1.56
CA ILE A 302 -15.03 4.11 -2.09
C ILE A 302 -14.39 2.83 -1.57
N ALA A 303 -13.88 2.01 -2.49
CA ALA A 303 -13.20 0.76 -2.17
C ALA A 303 -11.73 0.85 -2.55
N GLY A 304 -10.82 0.55 -1.62
CA GLY A 304 -9.40 0.63 -1.91
C GLY A 304 -8.48 0.29 -0.74
N TYR A 305 -7.22 0.62 -0.92
CA TYR A 305 -6.14 0.32 0.02
C TYR A 305 -5.45 1.62 0.45
N PRO A 306 -6.06 2.42 1.35
CA PRO A 306 -5.49 3.68 1.80
C PRO A 306 -4.09 3.47 2.37
N PHE A 307 -3.16 4.33 1.95
CA PHE A 307 -1.73 4.24 2.25
C PHE A 307 -1.07 2.91 1.82
N GLY A 308 -1.70 2.13 0.91
CA GLY A 308 -1.31 0.75 0.59
C GLY A 308 -1.47 -0.19 1.80
N GLY A 309 -2.29 0.17 2.76
CA GLY A 309 -2.61 -0.55 3.98
C GLY A 309 -3.67 -1.64 3.80
N PRO A 310 -4.44 -1.95 4.83
CA PRO A 310 -5.56 -2.88 4.71
C PRO A 310 -6.62 -2.34 3.76
N PHE A 311 -7.42 -3.27 3.20
CA PHE A 311 -8.59 -2.90 2.41
C PHE A 311 -9.62 -2.15 3.28
N GLU A 312 -10.17 -1.07 2.72
CA GLU A 312 -11.24 -0.30 3.36
C GLU A 312 -12.36 0.00 2.37
N LEU A 313 -13.61 -0.05 2.88
CA LEU A 313 -14.78 0.52 2.26
C LEU A 313 -15.16 1.77 3.04
N ARG A 314 -15.26 2.90 2.36
CA ARG A 314 -15.63 4.19 2.98
C ARG A 314 -16.88 4.74 2.34
N PRO A 315 -17.89 5.19 3.11
CA PRO A 315 -19.09 5.80 2.55
C PRO A 315 -18.77 7.12 1.85
N ALA A 316 -19.45 7.36 0.74
CA ALA A 316 -19.34 8.59 -0.04
C ALA A 316 -20.68 8.96 -0.70
N ASN A 317 -20.83 10.21 -1.10
CA ASN A 317 -21.97 10.68 -1.90
C ASN A 317 -21.49 11.35 -3.18
N ILE A 318 -22.17 11.11 -4.29
CA ILE A 318 -21.95 11.81 -5.55
C ILE A 318 -22.57 13.20 -5.47
N MET A 319 -21.73 14.23 -5.45
CA MET A 319 -22.14 15.64 -5.37
C MET A 319 -22.44 16.23 -6.75
N SER A 320 -21.65 15.89 -7.76
CA SER A 320 -21.81 16.34 -9.15
C SER A 320 -21.11 15.40 -10.11
N SER A 321 -21.49 15.44 -11.37
CA SER A 321 -20.80 14.77 -12.48
C SER A 321 -20.84 15.66 -13.71
N GLY A 322 -19.68 15.99 -14.27
CA GLY A 322 -19.57 16.84 -15.46
C GLY A 322 -18.18 17.46 -15.62
N PRO A 323 -18.03 18.38 -16.59
CA PRO A 323 -16.75 18.99 -16.90
C PRO A 323 -16.26 19.90 -15.78
N LEU A 324 -15.02 19.67 -15.33
CA LEU A 324 -14.32 20.53 -14.37
C LEU A 324 -12.94 20.90 -14.92
N SER A 325 -12.52 22.13 -14.65
CA SER A 325 -11.16 22.58 -14.94
C SER A 325 -10.23 22.23 -13.79
N ILE A 326 -9.30 21.33 -14.05
CA ILE A 326 -8.34 20.83 -13.08
C ILE A 326 -6.98 21.44 -13.39
N ARG A 327 -6.31 21.96 -12.35
CA ARG A 327 -4.93 22.42 -12.44
C ARG A 327 -4.02 21.38 -11.82
N THR A 328 -3.10 20.86 -12.63
CA THR A 328 -2.04 19.96 -12.20
C THR A 328 -0.71 20.50 -12.72
N ASP A 329 0.28 20.71 -11.86
CA ASP A 329 1.62 21.24 -12.19
C ASP A 329 1.58 22.55 -13.02
N GLY A 330 0.63 23.42 -12.72
CA GLY A 330 0.46 24.71 -13.41
C GLY A 330 -0.21 24.63 -14.79
N VAL A 331 -0.55 23.42 -15.25
CA VAL A 331 -1.33 23.21 -16.49
C VAL A 331 -2.80 23.03 -16.12
N THR A 332 -3.67 23.78 -16.78
CA THR A 332 -5.13 23.66 -16.61
C THR A 332 -5.70 22.83 -17.76
N SER A 333 -6.38 21.74 -17.43
CA SER A 333 -7.14 20.91 -18.38
C SER A 333 -8.60 20.84 -17.96
N THR A 334 -9.51 20.68 -18.90
CA THR A 334 -10.93 20.45 -18.61
C THR A 334 -11.27 19.01 -18.98
N ARG A 335 -11.82 18.26 -18.02
CA ARG A 335 -12.25 16.87 -18.24
C ARG A 335 -13.49 16.57 -17.41
N ASP A 336 -14.24 15.54 -17.81
CA ASP A 336 -15.39 15.07 -17.03
C ASP A 336 -14.93 14.41 -15.73
N VAL A 337 -15.54 14.84 -14.63
CA VAL A 337 -15.19 14.41 -13.27
C VAL A 337 -16.45 14.19 -12.45
N VAL A 338 -16.44 13.15 -11.64
CA VAL A 338 -17.40 12.94 -10.55
C VAL A 338 -16.80 13.55 -9.29
N THR A 339 -17.51 14.52 -8.69
CA THR A 339 -17.14 15.09 -7.39
C THR A 339 -17.85 14.34 -6.28
N LEU A 340 -17.12 13.97 -5.26
CA LEU A 340 -17.58 13.16 -4.14
C LEU A 340 -17.48 13.92 -2.82
N ALA A 341 -18.49 13.80 -1.97
CA ALA A 341 -18.35 14.03 -0.54
C ALA A 341 -17.73 12.76 0.06
N ALA A 342 -16.43 12.76 0.29
CA ALA A 342 -15.68 11.55 0.64
C ALA A 342 -14.36 11.87 1.32
N ASP A 343 -13.96 10.98 2.22
CA ASP A 343 -12.61 10.94 2.78
C ASP A 343 -11.70 10.09 1.88
N VAL A 344 -10.89 10.75 1.07
CA VAL A 344 -9.97 10.12 0.11
C VAL A 344 -8.54 10.27 0.60
N ASP A 345 -7.84 9.15 0.68
CA ASP A 345 -6.43 9.08 1.05
C ASP A 345 -5.55 8.58 -0.09
N HIS A 346 -4.24 8.82 0.07
CA HIS A 346 -3.25 8.17 -0.78
C HIS A 346 -3.46 6.65 -0.79
N GLY A 347 -3.43 6.04 -1.97
CA GLY A 347 -3.71 4.60 -2.14
C GLY A 347 -5.15 4.26 -2.50
N ASN A 348 -6.12 5.18 -2.33
CA ASN A 348 -7.46 5.02 -2.92
C ASN A 348 -7.45 5.21 -4.45
N SER A 349 -6.43 5.88 -5.00
CA SER A 349 -6.27 6.10 -6.44
C SER A 349 -6.35 4.80 -7.23
N GLY A 350 -7.15 4.78 -8.28
CA GLY A 350 -7.45 3.61 -9.11
C GLY A 350 -8.53 2.69 -8.53
N GLY A 351 -8.94 2.92 -7.29
CA GLY A 351 -10.04 2.18 -6.65
C GLY A 351 -11.40 2.57 -7.20
N PRO A 352 -12.36 1.64 -7.21
CA PRO A 352 -13.70 1.90 -7.70
C PRO A 352 -14.53 2.69 -6.68
N VAL A 353 -15.41 3.53 -7.18
CA VAL A 353 -16.59 4.06 -6.48
C VAL A 353 -17.73 3.11 -6.76
N LEU A 354 -18.17 2.36 -5.76
CA LEU A 354 -19.17 1.29 -5.87
C LEU A 354 -20.56 1.79 -5.51
N THR A 355 -21.55 1.44 -6.31
CA THR A 355 -22.98 1.58 -5.96
C THR A 355 -23.38 0.55 -4.88
N GLY A 356 -24.55 0.68 -4.27
CA GLY A 356 -25.08 -0.33 -3.35
C GLY A 356 -25.22 -1.72 -3.98
N ASP A 357 -25.38 -1.82 -5.30
CA ASP A 357 -25.45 -3.08 -6.04
C ASP A 357 -24.04 -3.67 -6.35
N GLY A 358 -22.97 -3.01 -5.91
CA GLY A 358 -21.58 -3.43 -6.14
C GLY A 358 -21.05 -3.14 -7.55
N GLU A 359 -21.72 -2.27 -8.31
CA GLU A 359 -21.29 -1.84 -9.65
C GLU A 359 -20.40 -0.61 -9.56
N VAL A 360 -19.48 -0.45 -10.51
CA VAL A 360 -18.54 0.68 -10.55
C VAL A 360 -19.19 1.90 -11.19
N ALA A 361 -19.39 2.97 -10.43
CA ALA A 361 -19.90 4.26 -10.92
C ALA A 361 -18.78 5.22 -11.37
N ALA A 362 -17.58 5.10 -10.80
CA ALA A 362 -16.43 5.95 -11.12
C ALA A 362 -15.11 5.32 -10.62
N VAL A 363 -13.97 5.92 -10.99
CA VAL A 363 -12.62 5.52 -10.53
C VAL A 363 -12.00 6.67 -9.76
N VAL A 364 -11.68 6.49 -8.48
CA VAL A 364 -11.04 7.52 -7.65
C VAL A 364 -9.66 7.87 -8.22
N PHE A 365 -9.34 9.17 -8.32
CA PHE A 365 -8.01 9.59 -8.78
C PHE A 365 -7.34 10.66 -7.93
N ALA A 366 -8.10 11.53 -7.25
CA ALA A 366 -7.54 12.65 -6.51
C ALA A 366 -8.45 13.10 -5.35
N LYS A 367 -7.91 13.98 -4.50
CA LYS A 367 -8.68 14.78 -3.55
C LYS A 367 -8.43 16.28 -3.76
N SER A 368 -9.32 17.10 -3.21
CA SER A 368 -9.16 18.55 -3.25
C SER A 368 -7.97 18.98 -2.39
N GLU A 369 -7.17 19.91 -2.92
CA GLU A 369 -6.10 20.58 -2.17
C GLU A 369 -6.65 21.62 -1.17
N SER A 370 -7.77 22.25 -1.52
CA SER A 370 -8.28 23.43 -0.82
C SER A 370 -9.48 23.16 0.09
N VAL A 371 -10.19 22.06 -0.10
CA VAL A 371 -11.44 21.76 0.62
C VAL A 371 -11.40 20.32 1.15
N ASP A 372 -11.54 20.17 2.45
CA ASP A 372 -11.60 18.85 3.10
C ASP A 372 -12.84 18.05 2.69
N ASN A 373 -12.77 16.74 2.78
CA ASN A 373 -13.86 15.82 2.48
C ASN A 373 -14.36 15.88 1.03
N VAL A 374 -13.54 16.35 0.09
CA VAL A 374 -13.86 16.39 -1.33
C VAL A 374 -12.89 15.49 -2.10
N GLY A 375 -13.45 14.45 -2.70
CA GLY A 375 -12.75 13.55 -3.62
C GLY A 375 -13.19 13.75 -5.07
N PHE A 376 -12.34 13.31 -6.00
CA PHE A 376 -12.60 13.36 -7.42
C PHE A 376 -12.41 11.96 -8.03
N ALA A 377 -13.32 11.63 -8.96
CA ALA A 377 -13.29 10.34 -9.63
C ALA A 377 -13.57 10.49 -11.14
N ILE A 378 -13.01 9.59 -11.93
CA ILE A 378 -13.20 9.49 -13.37
C ILE A 378 -14.54 8.78 -13.62
N PRO A 379 -15.47 9.38 -14.37
CA PRO A 379 -16.78 8.76 -14.63
C PRO A 379 -16.65 7.52 -15.53
N THR A 380 -17.58 6.60 -15.40
CA THR A 380 -17.63 5.39 -16.23
C THR A 380 -17.79 5.68 -17.72
N SER A 381 -18.33 6.82 -18.13
CA SER A 381 -18.35 7.25 -19.53
C SER A 381 -16.96 7.38 -20.14
N THR A 382 -15.97 7.80 -19.35
CA THR A 382 -14.55 7.86 -19.76
C THR A 382 -13.88 6.49 -19.69
N LEU A 383 -14.27 5.65 -18.72
CA LEU A 383 -13.73 4.30 -18.53
C LEU A 383 -14.23 3.28 -19.55
N SER A 384 -15.50 3.35 -19.96
CA SER A 384 -16.16 2.32 -20.77
C SER A 384 -15.40 1.92 -22.04
N PRO A 385 -14.83 2.85 -22.84
CA PRO A 385 -14.08 2.44 -24.03
C PRO A 385 -12.86 1.55 -23.74
N LEU A 386 -12.18 1.82 -22.59
CA LEU A 386 -11.05 1.01 -22.14
C LEU A 386 -11.53 -0.36 -21.62
N ALA A 387 -12.61 -0.39 -20.86
CA ALA A 387 -13.19 -1.61 -20.32
C ALA A 387 -13.71 -2.54 -21.44
N ASP A 388 -14.36 -1.99 -22.45
CA ASP A 388 -14.86 -2.75 -23.62
C ASP A 388 -13.72 -3.35 -24.43
N ALA A 389 -12.59 -2.66 -24.55
CA ALA A 389 -11.41 -3.14 -25.25
C ALA A 389 -10.52 -4.08 -24.40
N ALA A 390 -10.73 -4.13 -23.09
CA ALA A 390 -9.81 -4.73 -22.12
C ALA A 390 -9.41 -6.18 -22.45
N ALA A 391 -10.38 -7.02 -22.82
CA ALA A 391 -10.13 -8.42 -23.10
C ALA A 391 -9.21 -8.67 -24.31
N GLY A 392 -9.16 -7.72 -25.25
CA GLY A 392 -8.32 -7.80 -26.46
C GLY A 392 -6.93 -7.19 -26.32
N LEU A 393 -6.65 -6.50 -25.22
CA LEU A 393 -5.36 -5.83 -25.00
C LEU A 393 -4.38 -6.78 -24.31
N GLU A 394 -3.32 -7.20 -25.04
CA GLU A 394 -2.31 -8.15 -24.57
C GLU A 394 -0.88 -7.61 -24.64
N ALA A 395 -0.63 -6.71 -25.60
CA ALA A 395 0.71 -6.17 -25.82
C ALA A 395 1.13 -5.23 -24.69
N THR A 396 2.29 -5.48 -24.10
CA THR A 396 2.87 -4.58 -23.10
C THR A 396 3.18 -3.22 -23.75
N VAL A 397 2.78 -2.15 -23.07
CA VAL A 397 3.09 -0.77 -23.43
C VAL A 397 4.00 -0.13 -22.40
N ASP A 398 4.67 0.95 -22.80
CA ASP A 398 5.45 1.77 -21.88
C ASP A 398 4.49 2.49 -20.91
N SER A 399 4.81 2.47 -19.62
CA SER A 399 4.07 3.16 -18.57
C SER A 399 4.48 4.63 -18.42
N GLY A 400 5.14 5.20 -19.40
CA GLY A 400 5.54 6.60 -19.46
C GLY A 400 6.71 6.95 -18.56
N SER A 401 6.98 8.25 -18.47
CA SER A 401 7.99 8.82 -17.60
C SER A 401 7.40 9.04 -16.19
N CYS A 402 8.30 9.28 -15.24
CA CYS A 402 7.93 9.65 -13.87
C CYS A 402 6.94 10.81 -13.85
N VAL A 403 5.84 10.65 -13.16
CA VAL A 403 5.01 11.79 -12.77
C VAL A 403 5.72 12.42 -11.57
N VAL A 404 6.23 13.64 -11.75
CA VAL A 404 6.79 14.43 -10.67
C VAL A 404 5.59 15.04 -9.96
N GLY A 405 5.32 14.58 -8.74
CA GLY A 405 4.33 15.19 -7.86
C GLY A 405 4.93 16.35 -7.08
#